data_2a2e1f30775a1861299a06bff9f9b05b
#
_entry.id   2a2e1f30775a1861299a06bff9f9b05b
#
_cell.length_a   1.000
_cell.length_b   1.000
_cell.length_c   1.000
_cell.angle_alpha   90.00
_cell.angle_beta   90.00
_cell.angle_gamma   90.00
#
_symmetry.space_group_name_H-M   'P 1'
#
loop_
_entity.id
_entity.type
_entity.pdbx_description
1 polymer ?
#
loop_
_entity_poly.entity_id
_entity_poly.type
_entity_poly.pdbx_seq_one_letter_code
_entity_poly.pdbx_strand_id
1 'polypeptide(L)'
;MNIVILGAGQVGSELSEILAEEHNVTLIDINEEKLHKISDHKDLRTICGNCCYPRTLESADIESADLAVAMTQWDEVNMVACQMIKHINKKTKTMARIRATQYLAGKGREIFEAGDYSCLLYTSPSPRDLST
;
A
#
# COMPACT_ATOMS: atom_id res chain seq x y z
N MET A 1 -7.00 -14.35 1.44
CA MET A 1 -7.43 -12.96 1.16
C MET A 1 -6.86 -12.47 -0.16
N ASN A 2 -7.50 -11.48 -0.72
CA ASN A 2 -6.96 -10.74 -1.86
C ASN A 2 -6.31 -9.47 -1.32
N ILE A 3 -5.00 -9.36 -1.50
CA ILE A 3 -4.19 -8.28 -0.92
C ILE A 3 -3.52 -7.49 -2.05
N VAL A 4 -3.59 -6.17 -1.97
CA VAL A 4 -2.90 -5.28 -2.90
C VAL A 4 -1.84 -4.50 -2.14
N ILE A 5 -0.60 -4.56 -2.62
CA ILE A 5 0.53 -3.86 -2.02
C ILE A 5 1.02 -2.81 -3.00
N LEU A 6 1.14 -1.57 -2.53
CA LEU A 6 1.57 -0.44 -3.33
C LEU A 6 2.98 -0.04 -2.90
N GLY A 7 3.91 -0.23 -3.81
CA GLY A 7 5.33 0.05 -3.56
C GLY A 7 6.17 -1.21 -3.49
N ALA A 8 7.08 -1.37 -4.45
CA ALA A 8 7.97 -2.52 -4.57
C ALA A 8 9.38 -2.21 -4.05
N GLY A 9 9.48 -1.45 -2.97
CA GLY A 9 10.72 -1.27 -2.25
C GLY A 9 11.09 -2.56 -1.52
N GLN A 10 12.14 -2.54 -0.72
CA GLN A 10 12.61 -3.75 -0.04
C GLN A 10 11.52 -4.39 0.82
N VAL A 11 10.86 -3.60 1.66
CA VAL A 11 9.84 -4.14 2.57
C VAL A 11 8.59 -4.60 1.80
N GLY A 12 8.11 -3.80 0.85
CA GLY A 12 6.94 -4.16 0.05
C GLY A 12 7.15 -5.42 -0.76
N SER A 13 8.34 -5.59 -1.33
CA SER A 13 8.69 -6.78 -2.10
C SER A 13 8.76 -8.02 -1.22
N GLU A 14 9.44 -7.94 -0.08
CA GLU A 14 9.55 -9.04 0.86
C GLU A 14 8.20 -9.44 1.43
N LEU A 15 7.40 -8.45 1.81
CA LEU A 15 6.06 -8.68 2.34
C LEU A 15 5.17 -9.37 1.31
N SER A 16 5.26 -8.93 0.05
CA SER A 16 4.48 -9.52 -1.04
C SER A 16 4.81 -10.99 -1.24
N GLU A 17 6.09 -11.34 -1.23
CA GLU A 17 6.51 -12.73 -1.39
C GLU A 17 6.07 -13.61 -0.22
N ILE A 18 6.17 -13.10 1.00
CA ILE A 18 5.74 -13.83 2.18
C ILE A 18 4.23 -14.07 2.16
N LEU A 19 3.45 -13.03 1.87
CA LEU A 19 2.00 -13.14 1.86
C LEU A 19 1.48 -13.98 0.70
N ALA A 20 2.20 -14.01 -0.41
CA ALA A 20 1.79 -14.80 -1.58
C ALA A 20 1.80 -16.31 -1.31
N GLU A 21 2.45 -16.77 -0.25
CA GLU A 21 2.43 -18.18 0.11
C GLU A 21 1.05 -18.65 0.57
N GLU A 22 0.24 -17.74 1.13
CA GLU A 22 -1.08 -18.08 1.67
C GLU A 22 -2.22 -17.24 1.10
N HIS A 23 -1.90 -16.18 0.35
CA HIS A 23 -2.90 -15.23 -0.14
C HIS A 23 -2.64 -14.86 -1.60
N ASN A 24 -3.66 -14.32 -2.25
CA ASN A 24 -3.52 -13.76 -3.59
C ASN A 24 -3.02 -12.33 -3.44
N VAL A 25 -1.83 -12.05 -3.94
CA VAL A 25 -1.18 -10.74 -3.78
C VAL A 25 -0.97 -10.07 -5.14
N THR A 26 -1.30 -8.79 -5.22
CA THR A 26 -0.96 -7.93 -6.35
C THR A 26 -0.03 -6.83 -5.85
N LEU A 27 1.12 -6.70 -6.48
CA LEU A 27 2.13 -5.70 -6.14
C LEU A 27 2.20 -4.67 -7.26
N ILE A 28 2.02 -3.40 -6.90
CA ILE A 28 2.03 -2.28 -7.85
C ILE A 28 3.24 -1.39 -7.60
N ASP A 29 3.96 -1.04 -8.66
CA ASP A 29 5.01 -0.02 -8.60
C ASP A 29 5.11 0.65 -9.96
N ILE A 30 5.54 1.90 -9.95
CA ILE A 30 5.76 2.65 -11.17
C ILE A 30 7.08 2.25 -11.85
N ASN A 31 7.99 1.64 -11.11
CA ASN A 31 9.29 1.23 -11.60
C ASN A 31 9.28 -0.24 -12.02
N GLU A 32 9.29 -0.48 -13.32
CA GLU A 32 9.24 -1.82 -13.88
C GLU A 32 10.45 -2.67 -13.48
N GLU A 33 11.62 -2.07 -13.33
CA GLU A 33 12.82 -2.81 -12.94
C GLU A 33 12.71 -3.41 -11.54
N LYS A 34 12.06 -2.69 -10.63
CA LYS A 34 11.82 -3.21 -9.28
C LYS A 34 10.91 -4.43 -9.33
N LEU A 35 9.91 -4.40 -10.19
CA LEU A 35 8.97 -5.51 -10.34
C LEU A 35 9.63 -6.74 -10.97
N HIS A 36 10.58 -6.54 -11.88
CA HIS A 36 11.31 -7.64 -12.51
C HIS A 36 12.19 -8.43 -11.53
N LYS A 37 12.54 -7.83 -10.40
CA LYS A 37 13.36 -8.49 -9.37
C LYS A 37 12.54 -9.38 -8.44
N ILE A 38 11.22 -9.35 -8.57
CA ILE A 38 10.34 -10.12 -7.69
C ILE A 38 10.33 -11.57 -8.16
N SER A 39 10.41 -12.49 -7.19
CA SER A 39 10.36 -13.92 -7.48
C SER A 39 9.03 -14.31 -8.12
N ASP A 40 9.07 -15.23 -9.09
CA ASP A 40 7.86 -15.78 -9.68
C ASP A 40 7.13 -16.65 -8.67
N HIS A 41 5.95 -16.17 -8.27
CA HIS A 41 5.03 -16.92 -7.42
C HIS A 41 3.72 -17.08 -8.16
N LYS A 42 3.10 -18.25 -8.02
CA LYS A 42 1.82 -18.55 -8.64
C LYS A 42 0.75 -17.53 -8.24
N ASP A 43 0.75 -17.11 -6.97
CA ASP A 43 -0.28 -16.24 -6.41
C ASP A 43 0.20 -14.79 -6.20
N LEU A 44 1.30 -14.41 -6.86
CA LEU A 44 1.83 -13.05 -6.83
C LEU A 44 1.82 -12.46 -8.23
N ARG A 45 1.03 -11.41 -8.42
CA ARG A 45 0.93 -10.68 -9.68
C ARG A 45 1.55 -9.30 -9.51
N THR A 46 2.26 -8.83 -10.53
CA THR A 46 2.83 -7.48 -10.54
C THR A 46 2.15 -6.61 -11.58
N ILE A 47 1.98 -5.34 -11.26
CA ILE A 47 1.42 -4.34 -12.16
C ILE A 47 2.31 -3.11 -12.13
N CYS A 48 2.75 -2.67 -13.31
CA CYS A 48 3.52 -1.44 -13.45
C CYS A 48 2.56 -0.29 -13.70
N GLY A 49 2.54 0.70 -12.81
CA GLY A 49 1.68 1.86 -12.95
C GLY A 49 1.67 2.72 -11.72
N ASN A 50 1.04 3.88 -11.82
CA ASN A 50 0.87 4.80 -10.71
C ASN A 50 -0.26 4.31 -9.81
N CYS A 51 0.06 3.99 -8.57
CA CYS A 51 -0.90 3.39 -7.64
C CYS A 51 -2.01 4.33 -7.17
N CYS A 52 -1.93 5.61 -7.49
CA CYS A 52 -3.01 6.56 -7.20
C CYS A 52 -4.05 6.63 -8.32
N TYR A 53 -3.73 6.10 -9.49
CA TYR A 53 -4.63 6.22 -10.64
C TYR A 53 -5.72 5.15 -10.59
N PRO A 54 -7.00 5.55 -10.78
CA PRO A 54 -8.10 4.58 -10.76
C PRO A 54 -7.91 3.41 -11.71
N ARG A 55 -7.40 3.64 -12.92
CA ARG A 55 -7.19 2.56 -13.90
C ARG A 55 -6.18 1.52 -13.41
N THR A 56 -5.12 1.97 -12.76
CA THR A 56 -4.11 1.07 -12.18
C THR A 56 -4.75 0.22 -11.09
N LEU A 57 -5.52 0.84 -10.22
CA LEU A 57 -6.20 0.15 -9.13
C LEU A 57 -7.27 -0.82 -9.63
N GLU A 58 -8.01 -0.43 -10.65
CA GLU A 58 -9.00 -1.31 -11.28
C GLU A 58 -8.33 -2.52 -11.92
N SER A 59 -7.16 -2.33 -12.56
CA SER A 59 -6.37 -3.44 -13.12
C SER A 59 -5.87 -4.39 -12.05
N ALA A 60 -5.74 -3.92 -10.82
CA ALA A 60 -5.33 -4.74 -9.67
C ALA A 60 -6.51 -5.40 -8.97
N ASP A 61 -7.71 -5.31 -9.55
CA ASP A 61 -8.95 -5.87 -8.98
C ASP A 61 -9.23 -5.34 -7.58
N ILE A 62 -9.08 -4.04 -7.39
CA ILE A 62 -9.30 -3.41 -6.09
C ILE A 62 -10.72 -3.63 -5.58
N GLU A 63 -11.68 -3.83 -6.50
CA GLU A 63 -13.07 -4.08 -6.14
C GLU A 63 -13.26 -5.40 -5.38
N SER A 64 -12.33 -6.33 -5.53
CA SER A 64 -12.34 -7.60 -4.81
C SER A 64 -11.28 -7.69 -3.73
N ALA A 65 -10.54 -6.63 -3.48
CA ALA A 65 -9.45 -6.64 -2.50
C ALA A 65 -10.00 -6.56 -1.07
N ASP A 66 -9.45 -7.39 -0.21
CA ASP A 66 -9.77 -7.39 1.21
C ASP A 66 -8.90 -6.40 1.98
N LEU A 67 -7.65 -6.26 1.57
CA LEU A 67 -6.67 -5.41 2.22
C LEU A 67 -5.79 -4.73 1.19
N ALA A 68 -5.50 -3.46 1.39
CA ALA A 68 -4.53 -2.71 0.59
C ALA A 68 -3.53 -2.03 1.52
N VAL A 69 -2.25 -2.19 1.23
CA VAL A 69 -1.17 -1.63 2.03
C VAL A 69 -0.34 -0.69 1.16
N ALA A 70 -0.38 0.59 1.46
CA ALA A 70 0.37 1.60 0.72
C ALA A 70 1.72 1.84 1.42
N MET A 71 2.79 1.39 0.77
CA MET A 71 4.14 1.34 1.32
C MET A 71 5.17 2.04 0.46
N THR A 72 4.75 3.03 -0.35
CA THR A 72 5.71 3.80 -1.14
C THR A 72 6.54 4.69 -0.20
N GLN A 73 7.62 5.25 -0.73
CA GLN A 73 8.45 6.16 0.07
C GLN A 73 7.82 7.54 0.29
N TRP A 74 6.66 7.81 -0.31
CA TRP A 74 6.00 9.11 -0.28
C TRP A 74 4.71 9.04 0.52
N ASP A 75 4.66 9.75 1.66
CA ASP A 75 3.47 9.79 2.51
C ASP A 75 2.23 10.23 1.74
N GLU A 76 2.35 11.30 0.92
CA GLU A 76 1.23 11.86 0.18
C GLU A 76 0.69 10.88 -0.86
N VAL A 77 1.56 10.13 -1.50
CA VAL A 77 1.15 9.07 -2.43
C VAL A 77 0.39 7.98 -1.69
N ASN A 78 0.90 7.57 -0.53
CA ASN A 78 0.23 6.56 0.30
C ASN A 78 -1.15 7.03 0.74
N MET A 79 -1.27 8.30 1.12
CA MET A 79 -2.54 8.89 1.53
C MET A 79 -3.55 8.94 0.39
N VAL A 80 -3.13 9.47 -0.76
CA VAL A 80 -4.01 9.61 -1.93
C VAL A 80 -4.45 8.25 -2.44
N ALA A 81 -3.53 7.29 -2.51
CA ALA A 81 -3.85 5.93 -2.95
C ALA A 81 -4.89 5.29 -2.04
N CYS A 82 -4.73 5.40 -0.74
CA CYS A 82 -5.70 4.83 0.21
C CYS A 82 -7.08 5.48 0.08
N GLN A 83 -7.13 6.79 -0.12
CA GLN A 83 -8.40 7.48 -0.33
C GLN A 83 -9.07 7.03 -1.63
N MET A 84 -8.29 6.89 -2.70
CA MET A 84 -8.82 6.42 -3.96
C MET A 84 -9.37 5.00 -3.84
N ILE A 85 -8.65 4.13 -3.16
CA ILE A 85 -9.08 2.75 -2.91
C ILE A 85 -10.39 2.73 -2.13
N LYS A 86 -10.50 3.50 -1.07
CA LYS A 86 -11.73 3.58 -0.28
C LYS A 86 -12.89 4.14 -1.06
N HIS A 87 -12.63 5.04 -2.00
CA HIS A 87 -13.66 5.55 -2.88
C HIS A 87 -14.19 4.47 -3.84
N ILE A 88 -13.29 3.65 -4.38
CA ILE A 88 -13.67 2.57 -5.29
C ILE A 88 -14.31 1.41 -4.54
N ASN A 89 -13.77 1.05 -3.38
CA ASN A 89 -14.29 -0.07 -2.58
C ASN A 89 -14.20 0.24 -1.09
N LYS A 90 -15.31 0.64 -0.51
CA LYS A 90 -15.38 1.02 0.91
C LYS A 90 -15.10 -0.15 1.87
N LYS A 91 -15.25 -1.38 1.40
CA LYS A 91 -15.04 -2.56 2.21
C LYS A 91 -13.57 -2.97 2.34
N THR A 92 -12.72 -2.51 1.42
CA THR A 92 -11.29 -2.79 1.49
C THR A 92 -10.69 -2.10 2.71
N LYS A 93 -10.01 -2.85 3.55
CA LYS A 93 -9.23 -2.26 4.64
C LYS A 93 -7.96 -1.65 4.06
N THR A 94 -7.61 -0.46 4.51
CA THR A 94 -6.41 0.22 4.02
C THR A 94 -5.43 0.49 5.14
N MET A 95 -4.15 0.34 4.83
CA MET A 95 -3.04 0.72 5.69
C MET A 95 -2.10 1.61 4.91
N ALA A 96 -1.66 2.69 5.51
CA ALA A 96 -0.71 3.60 4.87
C ALA A 96 0.55 3.76 5.74
N ARG A 97 1.71 3.62 5.10
CA ARG A 97 2.97 3.96 5.77
C ARG A 97 3.12 5.47 5.77
N ILE A 98 3.27 6.04 6.97
CA ILE A 98 3.42 7.48 7.18
C ILE A 98 4.66 7.73 8.00
N ARG A 99 5.53 8.62 7.54
CA ARG A 99 6.78 8.98 8.21
C ARG A 99 6.75 10.38 8.79
N ALA A 100 6.02 11.29 8.17
CA ALA A 100 5.97 12.68 8.62
C ALA A 100 5.16 12.81 9.91
N THR A 101 5.76 13.39 10.93
CA THR A 101 5.12 13.58 12.23
C THR A 101 3.87 14.45 12.16
N GLN A 102 3.79 15.33 11.16
CA GLN A 102 2.62 16.20 10.95
C GLN A 102 1.34 15.41 10.67
N TYR A 103 1.47 14.18 10.16
CA TYR A 103 0.31 13.32 9.86
C TYR A 103 0.01 12.33 10.98
N LEU A 104 0.83 12.28 12.03
CA LEU A 104 0.70 11.27 13.08
C LEU A 104 -0.07 11.77 14.29
N ALA A 105 -0.39 13.05 14.35
CA ALA A 105 -1.09 13.66 15.48
C ALA A 105 -1.91 14.87 15.02
N GLY A 106 -2.84 15.29 15.88
CA GLY A 106 -3.63 16.50 15.66
C GLY A 106 -4.44 16.46 14.38
N LYS A 107 -4.49 17.58 13.70
CA LYS A 107 -5.30 17.71 12.47
C LYS A 107 -4.80 16.84 11.32
N GLY A 108 -3.50 16.60 11.24
CA GLY A 108 -2.95 15.71 10.24
C GLY A 108 -3.45 14.29 10.40
N ARG A 109 -3.58 13.80 11.63
CA ARG A 109 -4.09 12.47 11.92
C ARG A 109 -5.58 12.34 11.65
N GLU A 110 -6.33 13.40 11.87
CA GLU A 110 -7.79 13.40 11.70
C GLU A 110 -8.22 12.96 10.30
N ILE A 111 -7.42 13.26 9.28
CA ILE A 111 -7.75 12.90 7.89
C ILE A 111 -7.86 11.39 7.69
N PHE A 112 -7.18 10.60 8.53
CA PHE A 112 -7.18 9.14 8.43
C PHE A 112 -8.26 8.47 9.27
N GLU A 113 -8.96 9.23 10.09
CA GLU A 113 -9.94 8.70 11.04
C GLU A 113 -11.38 8.92 10.61
N ALA A 114 -11.61 9.65 9.51
CA ALA A 114 -12.94 10.10 9.12
C ALA A 114 -13.71 9.07 8.31
N GLY A 115 -14.85 8.65 8.86
CA GLY A 115 -15.92 7.93 8.15
C GLY A 115 -15.49 6.79 7.25
N ASP A 116 -16.01 6.79 6.03
CA ASP A 116 -15.75 5.74 5.04
C ASP A 116 -14.30 5.71 4.52
N TYR A 117 -13.53 6.75 4.80
CA TYR A 117 -12.16 6.89 4.33
C TYR A 117 -11.14 6.59 5.43
N SER A 118 -11.57 5.97 6.52
CA SER A 118 -10.67 5.62 7.61
C SER A 118 -9.56 4.68 7.12
N CYS A 119 -8.35 4.91 7.60
CA CYS A 119 -7.16 4.19 7.17
C CYS A 119 -6.26 3.94 8.37
N LEU A 120 -5.74 2.73 8.48
CA LEU A 120 -4.77 2.43 9.53
C LEU A 120 -3.41 3.02 9.15
N LEU A 121 -2.74 3.60 10.11
CA LEU A 121 -1.42 4.18 9.89
C LEU A 121 -0.34 3.22 10.40
N TYR A 122 0.71 3.10 9.62
CA TYR A 122 1.86 2.28 9.93
C TYR A 122 3.12 3.13 9.83
N THR A 123 4.00 3.04 10.82
CA THR A 123 5.27 3.75 10.80
C THR A 123 6.41 2.75 10.90
N SER A 124 7.36 2.84 9.97
CA SER A 124 8.59 2.07 10.08
C SER A 124 9.57 2.86 10.93
N PRO A 125 10.29 2.23 11.85
CA PRO A 125 11.36 2.93 12.56
C PRO A 125 12.41 3.39 11.56
N SER A 126 12.86 4.64 11.69
CA SER A 126 13.97 5.12 10.89
C SER A 126 15.27 4.60 11.49
N PRO A 127 16.39 4.57 10.74
CA PRO A 127 17.68 4.21 11.32
C PRO A 127 18.05 5.08 12.51
N ARG A 128 17.61 6.34 12.52
CA ARG A 128 17.84 7.25 13.64
C ARG A 128 17.10 6.79 14.90
N ASP A 129 15.87 6.32 14.75
CA ASP A 129 15.07 5.84 15.87
C ASP A 129 15.65 4.54 16.45
N LEU A 130 16.20 3.70 15.58
CA LEU A 130 16.81 2.45 15.99
C LEU A 130 18.15 2.63 16.71
N SER A 131 18.81 3.77 16.52
CA SER A 131 20.12 4.04 17.12
C SER A 131 20.03 4.64 18.52
N THR A 132 18.86 4.93 19.03
CA THR A 132 18.67 5.46 20.39
C THR A 132 18.32 4.38 21.44
#